data_a9a13c017b891fa834f8f0716901cde8
#
_entry.id   a9a13c017b891fa834f8f0716901cde8
#
_cell.length_a   1.000
_cell.length_b   1.000
_cell.length_c   1.000
_cell.angle_alpha   90.00
_cell.angle_beta   90.00
_cell.angle_gamma   90.00
#
_symmetry.space_group_name_H-M   'P 1'
#
loop_
_entity.id
_entity.type
_entity.pdbx_description
1 polymer ?
#
loop_
_entity_poly.entity_id
_entity_poly.type
_entity_poly.pdbx_seq_one_letter_code
_entity_poly.pdbx_strand_id
1 'polypeptide(L)'
;MLHIPKSVVTVAFLLAFAAAPLFAQNTDAILGVWKSGEGTGMVQIYKKGDKYFGKVVWLKVPNDPDGKPRTDINNPEESLRTRPLKGLENLRDFVFKGENKWEEGRIYDPKTGNDYACDMKLTDENTLEVRGFIGVSIFGRTDVWKRQVKKG
;
A
#
# COMPACT_ATOMS: atom_id res chain seq x y z
N MET A 1 -63.64 -6.92 -51.19
CA MET A 1 -62.35 -7.41 -50.65
C MET A 1 -61.65 -6.25 -49.97
N LEU A 2 -61.66 -6.19 -48.64
CA LEU A 2 -60.98 -5.17 -47.89
C LEU A 2 -59.50 -5.60 -47.68
N HIS A 3 -58.57 -4.78 -48.20
CA HIS A 3 -57.14 -4.91 -47.90
C HIS A 3 -56.84 -4.14 -46.61
N ILE A 4 -56.46 -4.89 -45.56
CA ILE A 4 -55.96 -4.31 -44.31
C ILE A 4 -54.43 -4.23 -44.44
N PRO A 5 -53.81 -3.02 -44.31
CA PRO A 5 -52.35 -2.93 -44.28
C PRO A 5 -51.84 -3.38 -42.89
N LYS A 6 -50.94 -4.33 -42.90
CA LYS A 6 -50.24 -4.75 -41.70
C LYS A 6 -49.26 -3.65 -41.28
N SER A 7 -49.63 -2.89 -40.26
CA SER A 7 -48.71 -1.93 -39.60
C SER A 7 -47.63 -2.72 -38.84
N VAL A 8 -46.43 -2.63 -39.34
CA VAL A 8 -45.23 -3.12 -38.62
C VAL A 8 -44.91 -2.05 -37.57
N VAL A 9 -45.20 -2.34 -36.31
CA VAL A 9 -44.71 -1.54 -35.17
C VAL A 9 -43.30 -1.93 -34.90
N THR A 10 -42.35 -1.13 -35.34
CA THR A 10 -40.94 -1.26 -34.97
C THR A 10 -40.76 -0.67 -33.59
N VAL A 11 -40.67 -1.51 -32.57
CA VAL A 11 -40.27 -1.09 -31.22
C VAL A 11 -38.76 -0.90 -31.20
N ALA A 12 -38.32 0.34 -31.28
CA ALA A 12 -36.92 0.71 -31.06
C ALA A 12 -36.61 0.59 -29.56
N PHE A 13 -35.88 -0.44 -29.16
CA PHE A 13 -35.30 -0.55 -27.83
C PHE A 13 -34.11 0.42 -27.74
N LEU A 14 -34.34 1.60 -27.13
CA LEU A 14 -33.27 2.49 -26.70
C LEU A 14 -32.60 1.88 -25.49
N LEU A 15 -31.47 1.20 -25.72
CA LEU A 15 -30.53 0.83 -24.66
C LEU A 15 -29.88 2.13 -24.14
N ALA A 16 -30.41 2.69 -23.07
CA ALA A 16 -29.75 3.73 -22.32
C ALA A 16 -28.52 3.10 -21.63
N PHE A 17 -27.36 3.26 -22.24
CA PHE A 17 -26.08 3.01 -21.56
C PHE A 17 -25.94 4.10 -20.49
N ALA A 18 -26.26 3.76 -19.24
CA ALA A 18 -25.89 4.56 -18.09
C ALA A 18 -24.37 4.49 -17.99
N ALA A 19 -23.67 5.53 -18.45
CA ALA A 19 -22.26 5.72 -18.18
C ALA A 19 -22.13 5.93 -16.66
N ALA A 20 -21.73 4.89 -15.94
CA ALA A 20 -21.31 5.03 -14.55
C ALA A 20 -20.14 6.02 -14.54
N PRO A 21 -20.13 7.02 -13.63
CA PRO A 21 -19.00 7.93 -13.51
C PRO A 21 -17.77 7.12 -13.19
N LEU A 22 -16.79 7.09 -14.09
CA LEU A 22 -15.44 6.62 -13.84
C LEU A 22 -14.82 7.61 -12.85
N PHE A 23 -14.99 7.37 -11.56
CA PHE A 23 -14.15 8.00 -10.55
C PHE A 23 -12.72 7.57 -10.85
N ALA A 24 -11.89 8.51 -11.31
CA ALA A 24 -10.47 8.28 -11.49
C ALA A 24 -9.91 7.79 -10.16
N GLN A 25 -9.45 6.54 -10.10
CA GLN A 25 -8.86 5.98 -8.90
C GLN A 25 -7.57 6.74 -8.62
N ASN A 26 -7.45 7.31 -7.41
CA ASN A 26 -6.24 8.02 -7.01
C ASN A 26 -5.14 7.02 -6.68
N THR A 27 -4.30 6.72 -7.67
CA THR A 27 -3.18 5.79 -7.54
C THR A 27 -2.15 6.26 -6.51
N ASP A 28 -2.08 7.57 -6.26
CA ASP A 28 -1.13 8.21 -5.35
C ASP A 28 -1.71 8.48 -3.95
N ALA A 29 -2.93 8.00 -3.66
CA ALA A 29 -3.58 8.19 -2.37
C ALA A 29 -2.78 7.61 -1.19
N ILE A 30 -1.91 6.62 -1.44
CA ILE A 30 -1.07 5.99 -0.42
C ILE A 30 0.14 6.84 -0.01
N LEU A 31 0.52 7.85 -0.82
CA LEU A 31 1.69 8.67 -0.54
C LEU A 31 1.58 9.43 0.78
N GLY A 32 2.68 9.56 1.49
CA GLY A 32 2.76 10.28 2.76
C GLY A 32 3.43 9.47 3.86
N VAL A 33 3.27 9.94 5.10
CA VAL A 33 3.89 9.33 6.28
C VAL A 33 2.85 8.54 7.07
N TRP A 34 3.22 7.34 7.44
CA TRP A 34 2.37 6.38 8.13
C TRP A 34 3.05 5.88 9.41
N LYS A 35 2.32 5.86 10.51
CA LYS A 35 2.77 5.30 11.78
C LYS A 35 2.29 3.87 11.90
N SER A 36 3.20 2.94 12.22
CA SER A 36 2.89 1.53 12.44
C SER A 36 1.87 1.34 13.57
N GLY A 37 1.12 0.24 13.54
CA GLY A 37 0.12 -0.09 14.54
C GLY A 37 0.71 -0.22 15.96
N GLU A 38 1.91 -0.76 16.08
CA GLU A 38 2.65 -0.79 17.34
C GLU A 38 3.15 0.60 17.82
N GLY A 39 3.12 1.60 16.93
CA GLY A 39 3.59 2.97 17.24
C GLY A 39 5.11 3.09 17.40
N THR A 40 5.87 2.09 16.96
CA THR A 40 7.34 2.02 17.13
C THR A 40 8.11 2.70 16.01
N GLY A 41 7.49 2.92 14.85
CA GLY A 41 8.11 3.53 13.70
C GLY A 41 7.14 4.30 12.82
N MET A 42 7.68 5.19 12.00
CA MET A 42 6.96 5.84 10.90
C MET A 42 7.69 5.59 9.59
N VAL A 43 6.91 5.34 8.56
CA VAL A 43 7.38 5.07 7.20
C VAL A 43 6.82 6.10 6.25
N GLN A 44 7.66 6.70 5.44
CA GLN A 44 7.24 7.55 4.33
C GLN A 44 7.09 6.69 3.09
N ILE A 45 5.87 6.63 2.55
CA ILE A 45 5.60 6.00 1.27
C ILE A 45 5.80 7.03 0.16
N TYR A 46 6.54 6.65 -0.86
CA TYR A 46 6.89 7.47 -2.01
C TYR A 46 6.89 6.64 -3.30
N LYS A 47 6.88 7.31 -4.44
CA LYS A 47 6.81 6.69 -5.76
C LYS A 47 8.15 6.82 -6.48
N LYS A 48 8.57 5.73 -7.12
CA LYS A 48 9.67 5.71 -8.11
C LYS A 48 9.16 5.06 -9.39
N GLY A 49 9.11 5.81 -10.49
CA GLY A 49 8.48 5.33 -11.71
C GLY A 49 7.00 5.05 -11.49
N ASP A 50 6.56 3.85 -11.76
CA ASP A 50 5.20 3.35 -11.59
C ASP A 50 4.99 2.48 -10.33
N LYS A 51 6.04 2.36 -9.50
CA LYS A 51 6.03 1.55 -8.28
C LYS A 51 6.15 2.41 -7.02
N TYR A 52 5.71 1.83 -5.90
CA TYR A 52 5.68 2.47 -4.60
C TYR A 52 6.64 1.79 -3.64
N PHE A 53 7.31 2.61 -2.83
CA PHE A 53 8.35 2.24 -1.88
C PHE A 53 8.10 2.94 -0.57
N GLY A 54 8.72 2.47 0.50
CA GLY A 54 8.66 3.13 1.79
C GLY A 54 9.97 3.10 2.52
N LYS A 55 10.30 4.20 3.19
CA LYS A 55 11.50 4.33 4.02
C LYS A 55 11.15 4.73 5.45
N VAL A 56 11.88 4.19 6.39
CA VAL A 56 11.75 4.55 7.81
C VAL A 56 12.21 5.99 8.02
N VAL A 57 11.32 6.86 8.50
CA VAL A 57 11.62 8.28 8.74
C VAL A 57 11.68 8.64 10.22
N TRP A 58 11.12 7.80 11.07
CA TRP A 58 11.13 8.01 12.52
C TRP A 58 11.09 6.67 13.26
N LEU A 59 11.75 6.61 14.42
CA LEU A 59 11.74 5.49 15.36
C LEU A 59 11.43 6.01 16.76
N LYS A 60 10.58 5.33 17.50
CA LYS A 60 10.25 5.65 18.90
C LYS A 60 11.49 5.54 19.79
N VAL A 61 12.34 4.56 19.52
CA VAL A 61 13.63 4.35 20.19
C VAL A 61 14.71 4.41 19.11
N PRO A 62 15.24 5.61 18.78
CA PRO A 62 16.14 5.79 17.66
C PRO A 62 17.57 5.31 17.92
N ASN A 63 17.98 5.24 19.19
CA ASN A 63 19.33 4.87 19.60
C ASN A 63 19.37 3.53 20.34
N ASP A 64 20.52 2.90 20.31
CA ASP A 64 20.86 1.73 21.13
C ASP A 64 21.15 2.14 22.59
N PRO A 65 21.41 1.17 23.51
CA PRO A 65 21.76 1.47 24.90
C PRO A 65 23.03 2.33 25.06
N ASP A 66 23.93 2.31 24.08
CA ASP A 66 25.16 3.09 24.07
C ASP A 66 24.98 4.52 23.50
N GLY A 67 23.73 4.87 23.18
CA GLY A 67 23.37 6.20 22.61
C GLY A 67 23.68 6.35 21.12
N LYS A 68 24.08 5.29 20.42
CA LYS A 68 24.36 5.31 18.99
C LYS A 68 23.10 5.04 18.18
N PRO A 69 22.96 5.59 16.96
CA PRO A 69 21.85 5.28 16.10
C PRO A 69 21.68 3.77 15.88
N ARG A 70 20.45 3.28 15.99
CA ARG A 70 20.17 1.87 15.73
C ARG A 70 20.47 1.51 14.29
N THR A 71 21.08 0.35 14.12
CA THR A 71 21.45 -0.22 12.83
C THR A 71 20.69 -1.53 12.56
N ASP A 72 20.79 -2.03 11.34
CA ASP A 72 20.12 -3.23 10.86
C ASP A 72 20.86 -4.51 11.31
N ILE A 73 21.09 -4.61 12.61
CA ILE A 73 21.97 -5.63 13.23
C ILE A 73 21.51 -7.07 12.95
N ASN A 74 20.21 -7.29 12.71
CA ASN A 74 19.64 -8.61 12.45
C ASN A 74 19.62 -8.97 10.97
N ASN A 75 20.20 -8.15 10.10
CA ASN A 75 20.25 -8.45 8.67
C ASN A 75 21.01 -9.77 8.44
N PRO A 76 20.46 -10.69 7.63
CA PRO A 76 21.15 -11.93 7.28
C PRO A 76 22.45 -11.67 6.52
N GLU A 77 22.52 -10.58 5.74
CA GLU A 77 23.73 -10.14 5.08
C GLU A 77 24.58 -9.28 6.03
N GLU A 78 25.75 -9.78 6.40
CA GLU A 78 26.62 -9.14 7.39
C GLU A 78 27.04 -7.72 6.98
N SER A 79 27.32 -7.49 5.71
CA SER A 79 27.71 -6.20 5.15
C SER A 79 26.65 -5.10 5.36
N LEU A 80 25.38 -5.45 5.54
CA LEU A 80 24.26 -4.54 5.75
C LEU A 80 23.95 -4.26 7.22
N ARG A 81 24.54 -4.98 8.17
CA ARG A 81 24.24 -4.83 9.61
C ARG A 81 24.61 -3.49 10.21
N THR A 82 25.50 -2.75 9.57
CA THR A 82 25.93 -1.42 10.03
C THR A 82 25.11 -0.28 9.47
N ARG A 83 24.22 -0.55 8.51
CA ARG A 83 23.38 0.52 7.93
C ARG A 83 22.35 1.02 8.96
N PRO A 84 22.10 2.35 9.04
CA PRO A 84 21.12 2.91 9.95
C PRO A 84 19.71 2.40 9.65
N LEU A 85 18.89 2.17 10.68
CA LEU A 85 17.46 1.89 10.52
C LEU A 85 16.69 3.11 10.03
N LYS A 86 17.03 4.31 10.50
CA LYS A 86 16.45 5.56 9.97
C LYS A 86 16.95 5.78 8.54
N GLY A 87 16.02 5.93 7.61
CA GLY A 87 16.29 6.02 6.18
C GLY A 87 16.27 4.68 5.43
N LEU A 88 16.18 3.55 6.14
CA LEU A 88 16.09 2.22 5.55
C LEU A 88 14.83 2.11 4.69
N GLU A 89 14.99 1.71 3.41
CA GLU A 89 13.88 1.33 2.54
C GLU A 89 13.39 -0.06 2.94
N ASN A 90 12.28 -0.10 3.70
CA ASN A 90 11.72 -1.34 4.21
C ASN A 90 10.49 -1.81 3.44
N LEU A 91 9.89 -0.96 2.62
CA LEU A 91 8.82 -1.32 1.67
C LEU A 91 9.33 -1.12 0.25
N ARG A 92 9.08 -2.07 -0.65
CA ARG A 92 9.54 -1.96 -2.03
C ARG A 92 8.61 -2.64 -3.04
N ASP A 93 8.67 -2.13 -4.26
CA ASP A 93 8.11 -2.73 -5.48
C ASP A 93 6.58 -2.88 -5.53
N PHE A 94 5.82 -2.14 -4.74
CA PHE A 94 4.36 -2.21 -4.79
C PHE A 94 3.80 -1.64 -6.08
N VAL A 95 2.79 -2.30 -6.62
CA VAL A 95 2.06 -1.91 -7.83
C VAL A 95 0.61 -1.65 -7.47
N PHE A 96 0.05 -0.53 -7.95
CA PHE A 96 -1.36 -0.24 -7.78
C PHE A 96 -2.21 -1.19 -8.63
N LYS A 97 -3.16 -1.88 -8.00
CA LYS A 97 -4.03 -2.89 -8.63
C LYS A 97 -5.49 -2.46 -8.73
N GLY A 98 -5.80 -1.20 -8.43
CA GLY A 98 -7.18 -0.73 -8.32
C GLY A 98 -7.78 -0.95 -6.94
N GLU A 99 -9.02 -0.48 -6.72
CA GLU A 99 -9.78 -0.69 -5.49
C GLU A 99 -9.01 -0.34 -4.20
N ASN A 100 -8.17 0.73 -4.24
CA ASN A 100 -7.32 1.16 -3.13
C ASN A 100 -6.32 0.08 -2.65
N LYS A 101 -5.85 -0.79 -3.55
CA LYS A 101 -4.88 -1.84 -3.26
C LYS A 101 -3.56 -1.60 -3.98
N TRP A 102 -2.46 -1.84 -3.27
CA TRP A 102 -1.09 -1.89 -3.76
C TRP A 102 -0.52 -3.26 -3.39
N GLU A 103 -0.19 -4.05 -4.38
CA GLU A 103 0.16 -5.46 -4.23
C GLU A 103 1.52 -5.77 -4.87
N GLU A 104 1.94 -7.05 -4.80
CA GLU A 104 3.20 -7.56 -5.38
C GLU A 104 4.46 -6.95 -4.73
N GLY A 105 4.29 -6.28 -3.61
CA GLY A 105 5.40 -5.67 -2.89
C GLY A 105 6.08 -6.61 -1.90
N ARG A 106 7.07 -6.05 -1.23
CA ARG A 106 7.78 -6.72 -0.15
C ARG A 106 7.95 -5.78 1.03
N ILE A 107 7.99 -6.38 2.22
CA ILE A 107 8.31 -5.71 3.48
C ILE A 107 9.48 -6.39 4.16
N TYR A 108 10.50 -5.61 4.51
CA TYR A 108 11.61 -6.05 5.33
C TYR A 108 11.36 -5.66 6.79
N ASP A 109 11.50 -6.65 7.69
CA ASP A 109 11.40 -6.45 9.14
C ASP A 109 12.79 -6.45 9.79
N PRO A 110 13.33 -5.29 10.18
CA PRO A 110 14.64 -5.22 10.80
C PRO A 110 14.70 -5.81 12.20
N LYS A 111 13.57 -6.07 12.87
CA LYS A 111 13.54 -6.73 14.17
C LYS A 111 13.95 -8.20 14.07
N THR A 112 13.62 -8.84 12.96
CA THR A 112 13.88 -10.27 12.73
C THR A 112 14.89 -10.51 11.61
N GLY A 113 15.16 -9.53 10.75
CA GLY A 113 15.97 -9.68 9.55
C GLY A 113 15.26 -10.41 8.42
N ASN A 114 13.95 -10.60 8.53
CA ASN A 114 13.15 -11.32 7.53
C ASN A 114 12.53 -10.37 6.51
N ASP A 115 12.36 -10.91 5.31
CA ASP A 115 11.74 -10.24 4.18
C ASP A 115 10.50 -11.03 3.73
N TYR A 116 9.35 -10.35 3.67
CA TYR A 116 8.06 -10.98 3.38
C TYR A 116 7.45 -10.40 2.10
N ALA A 117 6.66 -11.22 1.39
CA ALA A 117 5.70 -10.70 0.44
C ALA A 117 4.71 -9.80 1.18
N CYS A 118 4.23 -8.75 0.53
CA CYS A 118 3.40 -7.75 1.20
C CYS A 118 2.39 -7.12 0.24
N ASP A 119 1.16 -6.99 0.73
CA ASP A 119 0.09 -6.23 0.11
C ASP A 119 -0.35 -5.10 1.04
N MET A 120 -0.81 -4.00 0.46
CA MET A 120 -1.35 -2.85 1.19
C MET A 120 -2.74 -2.47 0.67
N LYS A 121 -3.60 -2.01 1.57
CA LYS A 121 -4.95 -1.54 1.24
C LYS A 121 -5.33 -0.32 2.07
N LEU A 122 -5.75 0.76 1.40
CA LEU A 122 -6.42 1.86 2.08
C LEU A 122 -7.86 1.49 2.39
N THR A 123 -8.22 1.48 3.67
CA THR A 123 -9.60 1.28 4.13
C THR A 123 -10.35 2.60 4.27
N ASP A 124 -9.63 3.67 4.54
CA ASP A 124 -10.05 5.08 4.48
C ASP A 124 -8.83 5.98 4.24
N GLU A 125 -9.02 7.30 4.11
CA GLU A 125 -7.95 8.26 3.81
C GLU A 125 -6.78 8.22 4.82
N ASN A 126 -7.03 7.79 6.06
CA ASN A 126 -6.08 7.82 7.15
C ASN A 126 -5.71 6.45 7.71
N THR A 127 -6.22 5.37 7.10
CA THR A 127 -6.02 4.00 7.58
C THR A 127 -5.50 3.10 6.46
N LEU A 128 -4.32 2.53 6.68
CA LEU A 128 -3.63 1.63 5.76
C LEU A 128 -3.45 0.27 6.41
N GLU A 129 -4.00 -0.77 5.82
CA GLU A 129 -3.68 -2.15 6.17
C GLU A 129 -2.42 -2.58 5.42
N VAL A 130 -1.42 -3.07 6.16
CA VAL A 130 -0.16 -3.60 5.64
C VAL A 130 -0.08 -5.07 6.00
N ARG A 131 -0.16 -5.95 5.01
CA ARG A 131 -0.22 -7.39 5.22
C ARG A 131 1.02 -8.09 4.66
N GLY A 132 1.89 -8.52 5.57
CA GLY A 132 3.04 -9.38 5.25
C GLY A 132 2.65 -10.85 5.29
N PHE A 133 3.19 -11.66 4.37
CA PHE A 133 2.88 -13.08 4.28
C PHE A 133 4.01 -13.90 3.65
N ILE A 134 3.97 -15.21 3.88
CA ILE A 134 4.83 -16.20 3.23
C ILE A 134 3.95 -17.07 2.34
N GLY A 135 4.31 -17.21 1.05
CA GLY A 135 3.52 -17.96 0.09
C GLY A 135 2.26 -17.22 -0.35
N VAL A 136 1.10 -17.54 0.22
CA VAL A 136 -0.19 -16.92 -0.12
C VAL A 136 -0.70 -16.01 0.98
N SER A 137 -1.38 -14.92 0.60
CA SER A 137 -1.83 -13.85 1.50
C SER A 137 -2.71 -14.32 2.67
N ILE A 138 -3.43 -15.43 2.53
CA ILE A 138 -4.29 -15.99 3.58
C ILE A 138 -3.52 -16.36 4.86
N PHE A 139 -2.22 -16.70 4.76
CA PHE A 139 -1.37 -17.03 5.90
C PHE A 139 -0.56 -15.83 6.42
N GLY A 140 -0.97 -14.62 6.05
CA GLY A 140 -0.29 -13.41 6.41
C GLY A 140 -0.71 -12.84 7.76
N ARG A 141 0.01 -11.78 8.15
CA ARG A 141 -0.27 -10.95 9.31
C ARG A 141 -0.50 -9.51 8.88
N THR A 142 -1.58 -8.91 9.36
CA THR A 142 -1.95 -7.52 9.04
C THR A 142 -1.58 -6.61 10.20
N ASP A 143 -0.88 -5.52 9.90
CA ASP A 143 -0.71 -4.37 10.77
C ASP A 143 -1.51 -3.18 10.22
N VAL A 144 -2.11 -2.40 11.10
CA VAL A 144 -2.95 -1.26 10.73
C VAL A 144 -2.19 0.03 11.01
N TRP A 145 -1.83 0.73 9.95
CA TRP A 145 -1.06 1.97 10.02
C TRP A 145 -1.97 3.19 9.94
N LYS A 146 -1.55 4.25 10.62
CA LYS A 146 -2.29 5.53 10.64
C LYS A 146 -1.49 6.64 9.98
N ARG A 147 -2.16 7.38 9.10
CA ARG A 147 -1.55 8.53 8.42
C ARG A 147 -1.15 9.60 9.43
N GLN A 148 0.02 10.16 9.22
CA GLN A 148 0.53 11.29 9.98
C GLN A 148 0.42 12.54 9.12
N VAL A 149 -0.34 13.52 9.60
CA VAL A 149 -0.39 14.87 9.02
C VAL A 149 0.52 15.78 9.81
N LYS A 150 1.31 16.60 9.14
CA LYS A 150 2.03 17.68 9.81
C LYS A 150 0.98 18.57 10.49
N LYS A 151 1.03 18.67 11.81
CA LYS A 151 0.36 19.77 12.49
C LYS A 151 1.09 21.04 12.06
N GLY A 152 0.37 21.91 11.34
CA GLY A 152 0.84 23.24 10.96
C GLY A 152 1.07 24.10 12.19
#